data_875783432182836057b8edd3d6b5dcd8
#
_entry.id   875783432182836057b8edd3d6b5dcd8
#
_cell.length_a   1.000
_cell.length_b   1.000
_cell.length_c   1.000
_cell.angle_alpha   90.00
_cell.angle_beta   90.00
_cell.angle_gamma   90.00
#
_symmetry.space_group_name_H-M   'P 1'
#
loop_
_entity.id
_entity.type
_entity.pdbx_description
1 polymer ?
#
loop_
_entity_poly.entity_id
_entity_poly.type
_entity_poly.pdbx_seq_one_letter_code
_entity_poly.pdbx_strand_id
1 'polypeptide(L)'
;MEFGFGLHVQAPLDTREAIRTVAVRGEELGFDYLAFPDHIIMPKDYASLHPYSELGRLPRGEEGDFLDQLTAMTFVTAVTNRVRLMTSIMVVHHQPGVMKAQMLATMDVPSKGRVSVPCGAGWLKEEFEALGAPPFAERGRVTDEYICAFKEL
;
A
#
# COMPACT_ATOMS: atom_id res chain seq x y z
N MET A 1 8.41 -17.72 -14.28
CA MET A 1 8.00 -17.50 -12.88
C MET A 1 8.46 -16.11 -12.50
N GLU A 2 7.63 -15.32 -11.81
CA GLU A 2 7.97 -13.96 -11.41
C GLU A 2 8.23 -13.92 -9.90
N PHE A 3 9.23 -13.17 -9.50
CA PHE A 3 9.64 -13.02 -8.11
C PHE A 3 9.66 -11.55 -7.69
N GLY A 4 9.18 -11.28 -6.50
CA GLY A 4 9.24 -9.97 -5.89
C GLY A 4 9.40 -10.05 -4.38
N PHE A 5 9.51 -8.90 -3.73
CA PHE A 5 9.58 -8.84 -2.28
C PHE A 5 8.84 -7.62 -1.73
N GLY A 6 8.49 -7.69 -0.45
CA GLY A 6 7.85 -6.57 0.26
C GLY A 6 8.88 -5.50 0.61
N LEU A 7 8.66 -4.28 0.13
CA LEU A 7 9.37 -3.10 0.57
C LEU A 7 8.55 -2.39 1.65
N HIS A 8 8.83 -2.76 2.89
CA HIS A 8 8.17 -2.15 4.04
C HIS A 8 8.83 -0.80 4.33
N VAL A 9 8.13 0.27 3.98
CA VAL A 9 8.61 1.66 4.09
C VAL A 9 8.42 2.22 5.50
N GLN A 10 8.99 1.53 6.47
CA GLN A 10 9.05 1.90 7.88
C GLN A 10 10.46 1.64 8.42
N ALA A 11 10.79 2.18 9.59
CA ALA A 11 12.13 2.04 10.16
C ALA A 11 12.62 0.57 10.17
N PRO A 12 13.87 0.32 9.77
CA PRO A 12 14.89 1.28 9.36
C PRO A 12 14.90 1.64 7.84
N LEU A 13 13.86 1.30 7.09
CA LEU A 13 13.77 1.51 5.64
C LEU A 13 12.94 2.76 5.27
N ASP A 14 12.75 3.69 6.19
CA ASP A 14 11.95 4.91 6.03
C ASP A 14 12.76 6.13 5.55
N THR A 15 14.05 5.93 5.25
CA THR A 15 14.89 6.99 4.73
C THR A 15 14.96 6.95 3.19
N ARG A 16 15.15 8.12 2.59
CA ARG A 16 15.35 8.26 1.14
C ARG A 16 16.41 7.31 0.60
N GLU A 17 17.55 7.26 1.28
CA GLU A 17 18.71 6.46 0.89
C GLU A 17 18.42 4.97 0.98
N ALA A 18 17.76 4.53 2.03
CA ALA A 18 17.39 3.13 2.24
C ALA A 18 16.38 2.66 1.19
N ILE A 19 15.28 3.40 0.99
CA ILE A 19 14.26 3.08 -0.02
C ILE A 19 14.89 2.99 -1.41
N ARG A 20 15.68 4.03 -1.79
CA ARG A 20 16.36 4.05 -3.08
C ARG A 20 17.30 2.87 -3.26
N THR A 21 18.13 2.59 -2.26
CA THR A 21 19.13 1.51 -2.32
C THR A 21 18.45 0.15 -2.50
N VAL A 22 17.42 -0.14 -1.69
CA VAL A 22 16.71 -1.43 -1.76
C VAL A 22 15.97 -1.57 -3.09
N ALA A 23 15.30 -0.51 -3.56
CA ALA A 23 14.54 -0.55 -4.81
C ALA A 23 15.46 -0.75 -6.03
N VAL A 24 16.53 0.03 -6.13
CA VAL A 24 17.49 -0.07 -7.25
C VAL A 24 18.21 -1.41 -7.21
N ARG A 25 18.63 -1.87 -6.04
CA ARG A 25 19.32 -3.15 -5.90
C ARG A 25 18.40 -4.33 -6.21
N GLY A 26 17.14 -4.25 -5.81
CA GLY A 26 16.14 -5.25 -6.19
C GLY A 26 15.98 -5.35 -7.72
N GLU A 27 15.90 -4.21 -8.40
CA GLU A 27 15.83 -4.17 -9.86
C GLU A 27 17.08 -4.75 -10.52
N GLU A 28 18.28 -4.41 -10.04
CA GLU A 28 19.57 -4.93 -10.55
C GLU A 28 19.67 -6.45 -10.36
N LEU A 29 19.19 -7.00 -9.27
CA LEU A 29 19.18 -8.43 -8.98
C LEU A 29 18.15 -9.22 -9.80
N GLY A 30 17.31 -8.53 -10.56
CA GLY A 30 16.36 -9.18 -11.47
C GLY A 30 15.00 -9.47 -10.86
N PHE A 31 14.65 -8.89 -9.72
CA PHE A 31 13.28 -9.00 -9.22
C PHE A 31 12.28 -8.36 -10.18
N ASP A 32 11.10 -8.99 -10.28
CA ASP A 32 10.04 -8.58 -11.21
C ASP A 32 9.13 -7.52 -10.61
N TYR A 33 8.93 -7.52 -9.28
CA TYR A 33 8.09 -6.54 -8.60
C TYR A 33 8.52 -6.25 -7.16
N LEU A 34 8.15 -5.06 -6.70
CA LEU A 34 8.23 -4.60 -5.31
C LEU A 34 6.81 -4.41 -4.77
N ALA A 35 6.52 -4.96 -3.59
CA ALA A 35 5.21 -4.91 -2.96
C ALA A 35 5.22 -3.97 -1.75
N PHE A 36 4.22 -3.09 -1.66
CA PHE A 36 4.13 -2.05 -0.64
C PHE A 36 2.89 -2.27 0.24
N PRO A 37 3.02 -2.32 1.57
CA PRO A 37 1.88 -2.42 2.48
C PRO A 37 1.11 -1.09 2.55
N ASP A 38 -0.15 -1.16 2.99
CA ASP A 38 -1.03 0.00 3.15
C ASP A 38 -1.55 0.10 4.59
N HIS A 39 -0.94 0.99 5.36
CA HIS A 39 -1.46 1.51 6.63
C HIS A 39 -1.18 3.01 6.68
N ILE A 40 -2.20 3.80 7.02
CA ILE A 40 -2.08 5.25 7.18
C ILE A 40 -1.92 5.60 8.67
N ILE A 41 -2.70 4.95 9.52
CA ILE A 41 -2.66 5.13 10.96
C ILE A 41 -2.71 3.77 11.64
N MET A 42 -1.72 3.47 12.46
CA MET A 42 -1.78 2.32 13.36
C MET A 42 -2.16 2.80 14.77
N PRO A 43 -3.41 2.57 15.21
CA PRO A 43 -3.81 2.91 16.57
C PRO A 43 -2.98 2.16 17.61
N LYS A 44 -2.64 2.81 18.72
CA LYS A 44 -1.90 2.16 19.81
C LYS A 44 -2.70 1.01 20.44
N ASP A 45 -4.01 1.23 20.60
CA ASP A 45 -4.94 0.25 21.14
C ASP A 45 -5.99 -0.08 20.10
N TYR A 46 -6.14 -1.35 19.78
CA TYR A 46 -7.17 -1.86 18.87
C TYR A 46 -7.64 -3.25 19.30
N ALA A 47 -8.93 -3.52 19.07
CA ALA A 47 -9.56 -4.80 19.37
C ALA A 47 -9.64 -5.72 18.15
N SER A 48 -9.50 -5.15 16.94
CA SER A 48 -9.49 -5.91 15.69
C SER A 48 -8.36 -6.94 15.68
N LEU A 49 -8.65 -8.16 15.20
CA LEU A 49 -7.63 -9.21 15.12
C LEU A 49 -7.03 -9.25 13.71
N HIS A 50 -5.70 -9.26 13.64
CA HIS A 50 -4.98 -9.41 12.37
C HIS A 50 -5.22 -10.83 11.81
N PRO A 51 -5.79 -10.96 10.60
CA PRO A 51 -6.30 -12.25 10.11
C PRO A 51 -5.22 -13.30 9.80
N TYR A 52 -3.96 -12.89 9.67
CA TYR A 52 -2.84 -13.76 9.30
C TYR A 52 -1.80 -13.90 10.43
N SER A 53 -2.11 -13.48 11.63
CA SER A 53 -1.23 -13.60 12.80
C SER A 53 -1.87 -14.50 13.85
N GLU A 54 -1.14 -15.51 14.31
CA GLU A 54 -1.59 -16.38 15.41
C GLU A 54 -1.83 -15.61 16.71
N LEU A 55 -1.11 -14.50 16.91
CA LEU A 55 -1.29 -13.61 18.06
C LEU A 55 -2.38 -12.56 17.84
N GLY A 56 -2.99 -12.51 16.66
CA GLY A 56 -4.01 -11.52 16.30
C GLY A 56 -3.48 -10.08 16.18
N ARG A 57 -2.16 -9.88 16.20
CA ARG A 57 -1.52 -8.56 16.07
C ARG A 57 -0.48 -8.59 14.96
N LEU A 58 -0.15 -7.42 14.44
CA LEU A 58 0.96 -7.29 13.49
C LEU A 58 2.27 -7.72 14.17
N PRO A 59 3.13 -8.48 13.47
CA PRO A 59 4.37 -9.04 14.05
C PRO A 59 5.40 -7.99 14.46
N ARG A 60 5.36 -6.82 13.86
CA ARG A 60 6.19 -5.67 14.21
C ARG A 60 5.28 -4.60 14.74
N GLY A 61 5.51 -4.30 16.00
CA GLY A 61 4.68 -3.48 16.84
C GLY A 61 4.29 -2.13 16.26
N GLU A 62 3.40 -1.61 16.95
CA GLU A 62 2.68 -0.36 16.86
C GLU A 62 3.63 0.85 16.90
N GLU A 63 4.94 0.62 16.97
CA GLU A 63 5.98 1.63 17.09
C GLU A 63 6.66 1.80 15.72
N GLY A 64 6.36 2.91 15.07
CA GLY A 64 7.06 3.32 13.86
C GLY A 64 6.17 4.12 12.92
N ASP A 65 6.78 5.08 12.26
CA ASP A 65 6.15 5.85 11.22
C ASP A 65 6.03 4.98 9.96
N PHE A 66 4.81 4.87 9.45
CA PHE A 66 4.55 4.29 8.14
C PHE A 66 4.57 5.42 7.11
N LEU A 67 5.36 5.26 6.07
CA LEU A 67 5.25 6.15 4.93
C LEU A 67 4.03 5.76 4.10
N ASP A 68 3.33 6.76 3.55
CA ASP A 68 2.19 6.54 2.68
C ASP A 68 2.56 5.67 1.48
N GLN A 69 1.75 4.64 1.24
CA GLN A 69 1.97 3.62 0.21
C GLN A 69 2.18 4.22 -1.18
N LEU A 70 1.24 5.05 -1.63
CA LEU A 70 1.26 5.58 -3.00
C LEU A 70 2.36 6.64 -3.18
N THR A 71 2.63 7.43 -2.15
CA THR A 71 3.73 8.40 -2.15
C THR A 71 5.08 7.69 -2.22
N ALA A 72 5.30 6.63 -1.44
CA ALA A 72 6.52 5.84 -1.49
C ALA A 72 6.69 5.12 -2.84
N MET A 73 5.61 4.54 -3.38
CA MET A 73 5.60 3.95 -4.73
C MET A 73 5.97 4.99 -5.79
N THR A 74 5.42 6.20 -5.71
CA THR A 74 5.74 7.30 -6.64
C THR A 74 7.22 7.65 -6.59
N PHE A 75 7.81 7.73 -5.40
CA PHE A 75 9.26 7.95 -5.26
C PHE A 75 10.05 6.83 -5.95
N VAL A 76 9.65 5.58 -5.78
CA VAL A 76 10.35 4.43 -6.39
C VAL A 76 10.21 4.41 -7.92
N THR A 77 9.10 4.92 -8.49
CA THR A 77 8.99 5.06 -9.96
C THR A 77 10.10 5.93 -10.54
N ALA A 78 10.52 6.96 -9.81
CA ALA A 78 11.52 7.91 -10.26
C ALA A 78 12.97 7.37 -10.19
N VAL A 79 13.20 6.31 -9.42
CA VAL A 79 14.56 5.75 -9.21
C VAL A 79 14.74 4.36 -9.82
N THR A 80 13.70 3.80 -10.44
CA THR A 80 13.70 2.48 -11.10
C THR A 80 13.16 2.58 -12.51
N ASN A 81 13.47 1.61 -13.38
CA ASN A 81 13.09 1.65 -14.78
C ASN A 81 12.29 0.44 -15.29
N ARG A 82 12.40 -0.73 -14.62
CA ARG A 82 11.86 -2.00 -15.09
C ARG A 82 10.95 -2.67 -14.07
N VAL A 83 11.34 -2.70 -12.79
CA VAL A 83 10.62 -3.41 -11.75
C VAL A 83 9.20 -2.86 -11.62
N ARG A 84 8.23 -3.76 -11.52
CA ARG A 84 6.82 -3.39 -11.30
C ARG A 84 6.59 -3.02 -9.83
N LEU A 85 5.68 -2.12 -9.61
CA LEU A 85 5.29 -1.63 -8.28
C LEU A 85 3.90 -2.14 -7.96
N MET A 86 3.76 -2.85 -6.88
CA MET A 86 2.51 -3.51 -6.51
C MET A 86 2.06 -3.10 -5.12
N THR A 87 0.82 -2.73 -4.97
CA THR A 87 0.23 -2.59 -3.63
C THR A 87 0.08 -3.98 -2.99
N SER A 88 0.30 -4.13 -1.69
CA SER A 88 0.22 -5.43 -1.02
C SER A 88 -0.44 -5.32 0.37
N ILE A 89 -1.68 -5.03 0.39
CA ILE A 89 -2.66 -4.64 -0.63
C ILE A 89 -3.06 -3.18 -0.44
N MET A 90 -3.71 -2.54 -1.40
CA MET A 90 -4.32 -1.23 -1.20
C MET A 90 -5.69 -1.37 -0.52
N VAL A 91 -5.85 -0.76 0.66
CA VAL A 91 -7.17 -0.65 1.30
C VAL A 91 -7.90 0.55 0.68
N VAL A 92 -8.85 0.27 -0.18
CA VAL A 92 -9.45 1.29 -1.05
C VAL A 92 -10.17 2.42 -0.30
N HIS A 93 -10.66 2.14 0.90
CA HIS A 93 -11.45 3.07 1.71
C HIS A 93 -10.64 4.13 2.45
N HIS A 94 -9.32 3.96 2.60
CA HIS A 94 -8.49 4.86 3.40
C HIS A 94 -8.48 6.30 2.87
N GLN A 95 -8.87 6.50 1.63
CA GLN A 95 -8.97 7.81 0.99
C GLN A 95 -10.21 7.86 0.07
N PRO A 96 -10.75 9.05 -0.24
CA PRO A 96 -11.83 9.19 -1.22
C PRO A 96 -11.47 8.55 -2.57
N GLY A 97 -12.40 7.78 -3.15
CA GLY A 97 -12.14 6.97 -4.34
C GLY A 97 -11.61 7.76 -5.53
N VAL A 98 -12.21 8.93 -5.83
CA VAL A 98 -11.77 9.81 -6.93
C VAL A 98 -10.35 10.33 -6.72
N MET A 99 -10.00 10.68 -5.48
CA MET A 99 -8.65 11.13 -5.14
C MET A 99 -7.63 9.99 -5.33
N LYS A 100 -7.96 8.80 -4.86
CA LYS A 100 -7.12 7.62 -5.00
C LYS A 100 -6.92 7.23 -6.46
N ALA A 101 -7.98 7.28 -7.27
CA ALA A 101 -7.89 7.06 -8.73
C ALA A 101 -6.95 8.06 -9.40
N GLN A 102 -7.05 9.35 -9.06
CA GLN A 102 -6.16 10.39 -9.58
C GLN A 102 -4.70 10.15 -9.19
N MET A 103 -4.43 9.71 -7.95
CA MET A 103 -3.07 9.40 -7.50
C MET A 103 -2.48 8.21 -8.27
N LEU A 104 -3.28 7.16 -8.48
CA LEU A 104 -2.88 5.97 -9.25
C LEU A 104 -2.57 6.33 -10.71
N ALA A 105 -3.45 7.06 -11.38
CA ALA A 105 -3.23 7.52 -12.75
C ALA A 105 -1.99 8.42 -12.86
N THR A 106 -1.81 9.33 -11.88
CA THR A 106 -0.63 10.21 -11.83
C THR A 106 0.68 9.42 -11.69
N MET A 107 0.68 8.33 -10.93
CA MET A 107 1.84 7.48 -10.75
C MET A 107 2.09 6.57 -11.97
N ASP A 108 1.03 6.10 -12.61
CA ASP A 108 1.13 5.15 -13.71
C ASP A 108 1.79 5.75 -14.96
N VAL A 109 1.49 7.00 -15.29
CA VAL A 109 2.08 7.70 -16.43
C VAL A 109 3.62 7.76 -16.38
N PRO A 110 4.28 8.30 -15.35
CA PRO A 110 5.74 8.30 -15.27
C PRO A 110 6.33 6.90 -15.06
N SER A 111 5.56 5.98 -14.48
CA SER A 111 5.99 4.59 -14.34
C SER A 111 5.97 3.82 -15.66
N LYS A 112 5.28 4.33 -16.69
CA LYS A 112 5.07 3.68 -17.99
C LYS A 112 4.32 2.34 -17.86
N GLY A 113 3.25 2.32 -17.08
CA GLY A 113 2.39 1.16 -16.91
C GLY A 113 2.99 0.06 -16.00
N ARG A 114 3.89 0.41 -15.07
CA ARG A 114 4.49 -0.55 -14.13
C ARG A 114 3.70 -0.73 -12.85
N VAL A 115 2.59 -0.03 -12.68
CA VAL A 115 1.78 -0.08 -11.46
C VAL A 115 0.79 -1.23 -11.52
N SER A 116 0.72 -2.01 -10.44
CA SER A 116 -0.28 -3.05 -10.21
C SER A 116 -0.98 -2.79 -8.89
N VAL A 117 -2.31 -2.90 -8.86
CA VAL A 117 -3.12 -2.46 -7.73
C VAL A 117 -4.01 -3.59 -7.18
N PRO A 118 -3.46 -4.62 -6.54
CA PRO A 118 -4.25 -5.51 -5.72
C PRO A 118 -4.99 -4.72 -4.62
N CYS A 119 -6.31 -4.84 -4.62
CA CYS A 119 -7.19 -4.13 -3.70
C CYS A 119 -7.67 -5.04 -2.57
N GLY A 120 -7.93 -4.47 -1.39
CA GLY A 120 -8.47 -5.17 -0.25
C GLY A 120 -9.48 -4.35 0.54
N ALA A 121 -10.33 -5.07 1.28
CA ALA A 121 -11.37 -4.46 2.09
C ALA A 121 -10.89 -3.94 3.46
N GLY A 122 -9.66 -4.23 3.86
CA GLY A 122 -9.14 -3.85 5.17
C GLY A 122 -9.65 -4.72 6.32
N TRP A 123 -8.90 -4.76 7.41
CA TRP A 123 -9.22 -5.57 8.60
C TRP A 123 -9.29 -4.74 9.89
N LEU A 124 -8.62 -3.59 9.95
CA LEU A 124 -8.43 -2.78 11.15
C LEU A 124 -9.53 -1.73 11.26
N LYS A 125 -10.62 -2.08 11.96
CA LYS A 125 -11.79 -1.22 12.12
C LYS A 125 -11.44 0.15 12.71
N GLU A 126 -10.53 0.18 13.66
CA GLU A 126 -10.11 1.40 14.35
C GLU A 126 -9.38 2.38 13.43
N GLU A 127 -8.70 1.89 12.42
CA GLU A 127 -8.10 2.72 11.37
C GLU A 127 -9.18 3.38 10.50
N PHE A 128 -10.23 2.63 10.12
CA PHE A 128 -11.38 3.20 9.41
C PHE A 128 -12.05 4.33 10.19
N GLU A 129 -12.25 4.13 11.49
CA GLU A 129 -12.85 5.12 12.37
C GLU A 129 -11.97 6.37 12.50
N ALA A 130 -10.66 6.20 12.67
CA ALA A 130 -9.69 7.30 12.77
C ALA A 130 -9.59 8.12 11.48
N LEU A 131 -9.74 7.49 10.33
CA LEU A 131 -9.69 8.14 9.01
C LEU A 131 -11.03 8.76 8.59
N GLY A 132 -12.11 8.52 9.32
CA GLY A 132 -13.45 8.91 8.88
C GLY A 132 -13.89 8.20 7.59
N ALA A 133 -13.36 7.00 7.36
CA ALA A 133 -13.71 6.17 6.21
C ALA A 133 -15.19 5.70 6.27
N PRO A 134 -15.76 5.20 5.16
CA PRO A 134 -17.08 4.60 5.17
C PRO A 134 -17.22 3.52 6.24
N PRO A 135 -18.44 3.24 6.75
CA PRO A 135 -18.66 2.30 7.84
C PRO A 135 -17.98 0.95 7.59
N PHE A 136 -17.20 0.47 8.55
CA PHE A 136 -16.45 -0.78 8.45
C PHE A 136 -17.32 -2.00 8.05
N ALA A 137 -18.58 -2.03 8.48
CA ALA A 137 -19.52 -3.08 8.13
C ALA A 137 -19.85 -3.12 6.63
N GLU A 138 -19.71 -2.00 5.93
CA GLU A 138 -20.00 -1.87 4.50
C GLU A 138 -18.75 -2.03 3.62
N ARG A 139 -17.60 -2.28 4.20
CA ARG A 139 -16.31 -2.26 3.49
C ARG A 139 -16.28 -3.13 2.23
N GLY A 140 -16.92 -4.29 2.21
CA GLY A 140 -16.99 -5.15 1.02
C GLY A 140 -17.72 -4.46 -0.12
N ARG A 141 -18.93 -3.94 0.12
CA ARG A 141 -19.74 -3.22 -0.87
C ARG A 141 -19.02 -1.98 -1.41
N VAL A 142 -18.42 -1.22 -0.50
CA VAL A 142 -17.67 0.00 -0.89
C VAL A 142 -16.40 -0.35 -1.67
N THR A 143 -15.74 -1.47 -1.36
CA THR A 143 -14.62 -1.97 -2.17
C THR A 143 -15.05 -2.19 -3.62
N ASP A 144 -16.16 -2.89 -3.84
CA ASP A 144 -16.67 -3.19 -5.18
C ASP A 144 -17.01 -1.90 -5.93
N GLU A 145 -17.68 -0.97 -5.27
CA GLU A 145 -18.03 0.35 -5.82
C GLU A 145 -16.78 1.15 -6.25
N TYR A 146 -15.76 1.21 -5.39
CA TYR A 146 -14.53 1.95 -5.68
C TYR A 146 -13.72 1.32 -6.81
N ILE A 147 -13.65 -0.01 -6.86
CA ILE A 147 -12.97 -0.72 -7.97
C ILE A 147 -13.69 -0.45 -9.30
N CYS A 148 -15.03 -0.40 -9.30
CA CYS A 148 -15.77 -0.01 -10.49
C CYS A 148 -15.44 1.42 -10.90
N ALA A 149 -15.46 2.37 -9.95
CA ALA A 149 -15.12 3.76 -10.22
C ALA A 149 -13.69 3.94 -10.76
N PHE A 150 -12.70 3.19 -10.23
CA PHE A 150 -11.32 3.24 -10.72
C PHE A 150 -11.17 2.81 -12.19
N LYS A 151 -12.06 1.96 -12.69
CA LYS A 151 -12.05 1.50 -14.09
C LYS A 151 -12.68 2.50 -15.06
N GLU A 152 -13.50 3.41 -14.54
CA GLU A 152 -14.20 4.43 -15.35
C GLU A 152 -13.43 5.76 -15.42
N LEU A 153 -12.44 5.95 -14.56
CA LEU A 153 -11.62 7.15 -14.44
C LEU A 153 -10.25 6.97 -15.09
#